data_5a112b7e27e90ed22cd4cf115f2fa05a
#
_entry.id   5a112b7e27e90ed22cd4cf115f2fa05a
#
_cell.length_a   1.000
_cell.length_b   1.000
_cell.length_c   1.000
_cell.angle_alpha   90.00
_cell.angle_beta   90.00
_cell.angle_gamma   90.00
#
_symmetry.space_group_name_H-M   'P 1'
#
loop_
_entity.id
_entity.type
_entity.pdbx_description
1 polymer ?
#
loop_
_entity_poly.entity_id
_entity_poly.type
_entity_poly.pdbx_seq_one_letter_code
_entity_poly.pdbx_strand_id
1 'polypeptide(L)'
;MIDRTSFSSRSGLLGPLLLAVPLLGHAGYFTWDKVELPAASGASCGNGTPYKFFVNRTPFTTKTIVIMEGGGACFDQNACLWKGSFFGGSNSNGIADNYMTSLVSSLKNTSGSPFAPINQGALGLTPFASRTSSSKVQTQSWNIVYMPQCTGDVYSGNKVATYSDADPAHPLTYYHRGDINSRLVANWIAGNMPKPAHLLMYGFSAGAIGVTVHYGDFRKVIRPTKMSLLSDSGPLFEAPAGGSAEQYPSLPLHTKIRQAWGLDEPGGVVPRLLAEYPGIGDASNLASLNVALPKLFPNDRMGFTLLQADAVFAAYSYDKFYPEIRSAPTIQQRNDLRLVKWQKEIGPWLDSMRPYPNVGYYIPYARPSVFHSHSTTMFTFNDTDIPELGLGRVTAFIDDLLDGKAPMMRAFETSQTPHKPLKDAVVNYISDLLFVNLGL
;
A
#
# COMPACT_ATOMS: atom_id res chain seq x y z
N MET A 1 89.48 17.59 -22.75
CA MET A 1 89.16 17.28 -21.31
C MET A 1 87.67 17.27 -21.22
N ILE A 2 87.05 16.11 -21.17
CA ILE A 2 85.61 15.90 -21.14
C ILE A 2 85.26 15.26 -19.83
N ASP A 3 84.49 15.97 -19.06
CA ASP A 3 84.04 15.52 -17.75
C ASP A 3 82.73 14.71 -17.89
N ARG A 4 82.66 13.52 -17.31
CA ARG A 4 81.51 12.62 -17.31
C ARG A 4 80.83 12.75 -15.99
N THR A 5 79.64 13.36 -15.97
CA THR A 5 78.75 13.29 -14.81
C THR A 5 77.78 12.12 -14.97
N SER A 6 77.77 11.30 -13.97
CA SER A 6 76.93 10.08 -13.84
C SER A 6 75.46 10.42 -13.54
N PHE A 7 74.54 9.83 -14.33
CA PHE A 7 73.08 9.80 -14.04
C PHE A 7 72.78 8.56 -13.19
N SER A 8 72.31 8.77 -11.96
CA SER A 8 71.78 7.72 -11.14
C SER A 8 70.27 7.51 -11.45
N SER A 9 69.91 6.35 -11.94
CA SER A 9 68.55 5.92 -12.16
C SER A 9 67.85 5.55 -10.84
N ARG A 10 66.84 6.28 -10.41
CA ARG A 10 65.95 5.86 -9.34
C ARG A 10 64.84 5.03 -9.95
N SER A 11 64.84 3.74 -9.72
CA SER A 11 63.75 2.81 -10.01
C SER A 11 62.62 3.05 -9.02
N GLY A 12 61.57 3.72 -9.44
CA GLY A 12 60.32 3.81 -8.67
C GLY A 12 59.51 2.51 -8.83
N LEU A 13 59.35 1.76 -7.75
CA LEU A 13 58.43 0.64 -7.65
C LEU A 13 56.99 1.18 -7.73
N LEU A 14 56.34 1.03 -8.88
CA LEU A 14 54.91 1.13 -9.03
C LEU A 14 54.26 -0.17 -8.52
N GLY A 15 53.79 -0.16 -7.27
CA GLY A 15 52.96 -1.23 -6.75
C GLY A 15 51.59 -1.25 -7.50
N PRO A 16 51.06 -2.43 -7.82
CA PRO A 16 49.73 -2.51 -8.44
C PRO A 16 48.66 -2.02 -7.46
N LEU A 17 47.99 -0.95 -7.83
CA LEU A 17 46.77 -0.47 -7.17
C LEU A 17 45.68 -1.50 -7.47
N LEU A 18 45.44 -2.45 -6.57
CA LEU A 18 44.29 -3.33 -6.58
C LEU A 18 43.04 -2.47 -6.33
N LEU A 19 42.40 -2.06 -7.40
CA LEU A 19 41.03 -1.57 -7.37
C LEU A 19 40.15 -2.71 -6.86
N ALA A 20 39.76 -2.61 -5.59
CA ALA A 20 38.69 -3.44 -5.04
C ALA A 20 37.41 -3.07 -5.74
N VAL A 21 37.08 -3.76 -6.82
CA VAL A 21 35.73 -3.74 -7.42
C VAL A 21 34.82 -4.40 -6.37
N PRO A 22 33.82 -3.69 -5.82
CA PRO A 22 32.86 -4.35 -4.95
C PRO A 22 32.23 -5.47 -5.76
N LEU A 23 32.38 -6.70 -5.31
CA LEU A 23 31.60 -7.84 -5.78
C LEU A 23 30.11 -7.50 -5.53
N LEU A 24 29.48 -6.90 -6.53
CA LEU A 24 28.02 -6.86 -6.64
C LEU A 24 27.59 -8.32 -6.67
N GLY A 25 27.11 -8.82 -5.52
CA GLY A 25 26.52 -10.14 -5.44
C GLY A 25 25.52 -10.25 -6.60
N HIS A 26 25.67 -11.27 -7.45
CA HIS A 26 24.77 -11.51 -8.55
C HIS A 26 23.38 -11.74 -7.96
N ALA A 27 22.49 -10.76 -8.12
CA ALA A 27 21.10 -10.91 -7.73
C ALA A 27 20.52 -12.12 -8.47
N GLY A 28 20.08 -13.13 -7.73
CA GLY A 28 19.51 -14.35 -8.32
C GLY A 28 18.17 -14.06 -8.98
N TYR A 29 17.90 -14.70 -10.12
CA TYR A 29 16.56 -14.67 -10.71
C TYR A 29 15.63 -15.59 -9.92
N PHE A 30 14.36 -15.19 -9.81
CA PHE A 30 13.27 -15.93 -9.15
C PHE A 30 13.47 -16.14 -7.64
N THR A 31 14.42 -15.44 -7.04
CA THR A 31 14.68 -15.39 -5.60
C THR A 31 14.31 -14.03 -5.05
N TRP A 32 14.07 -13.93 -3.75
CA TRP A 32 13.81 -12.67 -3.08
C TRP A 32 15.10 -12.10 -2.52
N ASP A 33 15.52 -10.97 -3.09
CA ASP A 33 16.63 -10.19 -2.59
C ASP A 33 16.12 -9.14 -1.61
N LYS A 34 16.64 -9.13 -0.40
CA LYS A 34 16.40 -8.07 0.57
C LYS A 34 17.22 -6.83 0.20
N VAL A 35 16.58 -5.67 0.20
CA VAL A 35 17.23 -4.37 0.10
C VAL A 35 16.94 -3.58 1.37
N GLU A 36 17.98 -3.11 2.04
CA GLU A 36 17.88 -2.26 3.22
C GLU A 36 18.27 -0.83 2.86
N LEU A 37 17.43 0.13 3.19
CA LEU A 37 17.74 1.54 2.97
C LEU A 37 18.73 2.05 4.05
N PRO A 38 19.73 2.85 3.65
CA PRO A 38 20.71 3.37 4.61
C PRO A 38 20.03 4.25 5.68
N ALA A 39 20.35 4.03 6.96
CA ALA A 39 19.81 4.82 8.06
C ALA A 39 20.11 6.33 7.90
N ALA A 40 21.27 6.68 7.34
CA ALA A 40 21.66 8.07 7.05
C ALA A 40 20.72 8.77 6.03
N SER A 41 19.92 8.02 5.29
CA SER A 41 18.92 8.59 4.34
C SER A 41 17.68 9.13 5.03
N GLY A 42 17.49 8.88 6.32
CA GLY A 42 16.28 9.19 7.08
C GLY A 42 15.17 8.14 6.95
N ALA A 43 15.41 7.06 6.18
CA ALA A 43 14.47 5.94 6.06
C ALA A 43 14.43 5.12 7.35
N SER A 44 13.24 4.76 7.81
CA SER A 44 13.07 3.85 8.95
C SER A 44 11.67 3.25 9.01
N CYS A 45 11.50 2.19 9.78
CA CYS A 45 10.21 1.75 10.29
C CYS A 45 9.76 2.61 11.46
N GLY A 46 8.52 2.45 11.92
CA GLY A 46 7.93 3.23 13.01
C GLY A 46 8.66 3.11 14.34
N ASN A 47 9.31 1.99 14.60
CA ASN A 47 10.16 1.78 15.78
C ASN A 47 11.61 2.26 15.62
N GLY A 48 11.95 2.92 14.50
CA GLY A 48 13.30 3.40 14.22
C GLY A 48 14.26 2.37 13.60
N THR A 49 13.85 1.12 13.42
CA THR A 49 14.67 0.12 12.70
C THR A 49 14.78 0.44 11.21
N PRO A 50 15.82 -0.02 10.50
CA PRO A 50 15.99 0.23 9.07
C PRO A 50 14.78 -0.23 8.25
N TYR A 51 14.38 0.57 7.26
CA TYR A 51 13.37 0.17 6.29
C TYR A 51 13.96 -0.83 5.29
N LYS A 52 13.20 -1.90 5.04
CA LYS A 52 13.57 -2.95 4.10
C LYS A 52 12.45 -3.16 3.09
N PHE A 53 12.84 -3.45 1.85
CA PHE A 53 11.94 -3.92 0.81
C PHE A 53 12.57 -5.09 0.06
N PHE A 54 11.81 -5.75 -0.78
CA PHE A 54 12.25 -7.00 -1.39
C PHE A 54 12.05 -6.98 -2.89
N VAL A 55 13.00 -7.58 -3.61
CA VAL A 55 12.98 -7.60 -5.08
C VAL A 55 13.09 -9.05 -5.57
N ASN A 56 12.21 -9.42 -6.48
CA ASN A 56 12.25 -10.71 -7.16
C ASN A 56 12.35 -10.49 -8.67
N ARG A 57 13.51 -10.75 -9.23
CA ARG A 57 13.84 -10.47 -10.63
C ARG A 57 13.52 -11.65 -11.54
N THR A 58 13.31 -11.32 -12.83
CA THR A 58 13.20 -12.28 -13.92
C THR A 58 14.06 -11.83 -15.09
N PRO A 59 14.71 -12.74 -15.84
CA PRO A 59 15.48 -12.38 -17.04
C PRO A 59 14.61 -12.15 -18.27
N PHE A 60 13.30 -12.47 -18.22
CA PHE A 60 12.45 -12.56 -19.41
C PHE A 60 11.80 -11.24 -19.81
N THR A 61 11.78 -10.25 -18.93
CA THR A 61 11.12 -8.98 -19.22
C THR A 61 11.66 -7.84 -18.34
N THR A 62 11.52 -6.61 -18.82
CA THR A 62 11.72 -5.41 -17.99
C THR A 62 10.42 -4.92 -17.34
N LYS A 63 9.26 -5.52 -17.65
CA LYS A 63 8.00 -5.18 -16.97
C LYS A 63 8.16 -5.40 -15.47
N THR A 64 7.65 -4.48 -14.68
CA THR A 64 7.82 -4.47 -13.22
C THR A 64 6.51 -4.16 -12.53
N ILE A 65 6.21 -4.88 -11.47
CA ILE A 65 5.16 -4.53 -10.52
C ILE A 65 5.80 -4.07 -9.21
N VAL A 66 5.35 -2.92 -8.70
CA VAL A 66 5.64 -2.47 -7.34
C VAL A 66 4.40 -2.72 -6.51
N ILE A 67 4.56 -3.47 -5.43
CA ILE A 67 3.49 -3.82 -4.50
C ILE A 67 3.69 -3.05 -3.21
N MET A 68 2.79 -2.14 -2.88
CA MET A 68 2.69 -1.53 -1.56
C MET A 68 1.73 -2.32 -0.70
N GLU A 69 2.24 -2.90 0.39
CA GLU A 69 1.48 -3.78 1.28
C GLU A 69 0.45 -3.00 2.08
N GLY A 70 -0.71 -3.62 2.33
CA GLY A 70 -1.65 -3.16 3.34
C GLY A 70 -1.10 -3.35 4.75
N GLY A 71 -1.91 -3.10 5.76
CA GLY A 71 -1.52 -3.35 7.15
C GLY A 71 -1.96 -2.24 8.11
N GLY A 72 -3.09 -1.64 7.85
CA GLY A 72 -3.68 -0.62 8.72
C GLY A 72 -2.85 0.64 8.83
N ALA A 73 -3.07 1.38 9.91
CA ALA A 73 -2.36 2.62 10.20
C ALA A 73 -2.47 2.96 11.69
N CYS A 74 -1.68 3.90 12.18
CA CYS A 74 -1.74 4.32 13.55
C CYS A 74 -1.53 5.82 13.74
N PHE A 75 -2.18 6.37 14.75
CA PHE A 75 -2.11 7.78 15.12
C PHE A 75 -2.36 7.99 16.63
N ASP A 76 -2.14 6.94 17.42
CA ASP A 76 -2.17 6.93 18.87
C ASP A 76 -1.26 5.81 19.41
N GLN A 77 -0.99 5.83 20.72
CA GLN A 77 -0.03 4.93 21.33
C GLN A 77 -0.39 3.45 21.20
N ASN A 78 -1.65 3.08 21.45
CA ASN A 78 -2.08 1.69 21.40
C ASN A 78 -2.07 1.14 19.98
N ALA A 79 -2.55 1.92 19.00
CA ALA A 79 -2.55 1.52 17.60
C ALA A 79 -1.13 1.35 17.05
N CYS A 80 -0.19 2.24 17.41
CA CYS A 80 1.20 2.16 16.96
C CYS A 80 1.99 1.03 17.63
N LEU A 81 1.59 0.62 18.85
CA LEU A 81 2.14 -0.57 19.53
C LEU A 81 1.43 -1.87 19.15
N TRP A 82 0.39 -1.80 18.33
CA TRP A 82 -0.50 -2.94 18.04
C TRP A 82 -1.06 -3.61 19.31
N LYS A 83 -1.36 -2.83 20.33
CA LYS A 83 -1.95 -3.34 21.58
C LYS A 83 -3.47 -3.26 21.53
N GLY A 84 -4.11 -4.42 21.44
CA GLY A 84 -5.57 -4.53 21.59
C GLY A 84 -6.39 -3.91 20.45
N SER A 85 -5.80 -3.70 19.29
CA SER A 85 -6.48 -3.12 18.13
C SER A 85 -6.16 -3.90 16.86
N PHE A 86 -7.19 -4.37 16.17
CA PHE A 86 -7.09 -4.88 14.81
C PHE A 86 -6.62 -3.77 13.84
N PHE A 87 -6.79 -2.51 14.21
CA PHE A 87 -6.51 -1.33 13.41
C PHE A 87 -5.19 -0.64 13.75
N GLY A 88 -4.19 -1.38 14.15
CA GLY A 88 -2.84 -0.84 14.35
C GLY A 88 -2.02 -0.79 13.07
N GLY A 89 -0.86 -0.16 13.13
CA GLY A 89 0.14 -0.25 12.07
C GLY A 89 0.84 -1.61 12.09
N SER A 90 0.86 -2.32 10.94
CA SER A 90 1.58 -3.60 10.83
C SER A 90 3.09 -3.43 11.02
N ASN A 91 3.77 -4.54 11.33
CA ASN A 91 5.22 -4.59 11.50
C ASN A 91 5.75 -3.55 12.52
N SER A 92 5.04 -3.34 13.64
CA SER A 92 5.43 -2.40 14.71
C SER A 92 6.82 -2.69 15.30
N ASN A 93 7.33 -3.91 15.15
CA ASN A 93 8.68 -4.32 15.55
C ASN A 93 9.71 -4.26 14.42
N GLY A 94 9.38 -3.66 13.28
CA GLY A 94 10.22 -3.59 12.08
C GLY A 94 10.07 -4.79 11.15
N ILE A 95 10.76 -4.76 10.00
CA ILE A 95 10.66 -5.75 8.93
C ILE A 95 11.76 -6.81 9.10
N ALA A 96 11.37 -8.09 9.21
CA ALA A 96 12.31 -9.20 9.32
C ALA A 96 13.07 -9.42 8.01
N ASP A 97 14.31 -9.92 8.09
CA ASP A 97 15.15 -10.21 6.91
C ASP A 97 14.53 -11.28 6.00
N ASN A 98 13.82 -12.22 6.58
CA ASN A 98 13.14 -13.31 5.89
C ASN A 98 11.64 -13.04 5.65
N TYR A 99 11.24 -11.79 5.62
CA TYR A 99 9.83 -11.35 5.53
C TYR A 99 9.06 -12.04 4.40
N MET A 100 9.66 -12.18 3.22
CA MET A 100 9.01 -12.82 2.07
C MET A 100 8.86 -14.34 2.19
N THR A 101 9.56 -14.99 3.10
CA THR A 101 9.56 -16.44 3.27
C THR A 101 8.96 -16.93 4.57
N SER A 102 8.76 -16.04 5.54
CA SER A 102 8.36 -16.44 6.91
C SER A 102 7.23 -15.61 7.54
N LEU A 103 6.33 -15.05 6.76
CA LEU A 103 5.19 -14.24 7.27
C LEU A 103 4.40 -14.95 8.38
N VAL A 104 4.42 -16.26 8.41
CA VAL A 104 3.74 -17.10 9.40
C VAL A 104 4.28 -16.93 10.81
N SER A 105 5.49 -16.38 11.01
CA SER A 105 6.02 -16.21 12.36
C SER A 105 5.26 -15.14 13.17
N SER A 106 4.75 -14.10 12.53
CA SER A 106 3.96 -13.05 13.19
C SER A 106 2.55 -13.50 13.58
N LEU A 107 1.98 -14.42 12.79
CA LEU A 107 0.67 -15.04 13.08
C LEU A 107 0.77 -16.23 14.05
N LYS A 108 1.95 -16.86 14.18
CA LYS A 108 2.18 -17.98 15.11
C LYS A 108 2.20 -17.58 16.59
N ASN A 109 2.41 -16.32 16.92
CA ASN A 109 2.37 -15.85 18.30
C ASN A 109 0.95 -15.72 18.87
N THR A 110 -0.08 -15.90 18.05
CA THR A 110 -1.45 -16.10 18.52
C THR A 110 -1.73 -17.60 18.61
N SER A 111 -1.42 -18.19 19.76
CA SER A 111 -1.76 -19.60 20.05
C SER A 111 -3.26 -19.81 19.82
N GLY A 112 -3.62 -20.55 18.75
CA GLY A 112 -4.99 -20.83 18.37
C GLY A 112 -5.49 -20.19 17.09
N SER A 113 -4.64 -19.49 16.32
CA SER A 113 -5.05 -18.89 15.04
C SER A 113 -5.47 -19.94 14.01
N PRO A 114 -6.71 -19.85 13.47
CA PRO A 114 -7.17 -20.72 12.39
C PRO A 114 -6.44 -20.50 11.05
N PHE A 115 -5.57 -19.51 10.98
CA PHE A 115 -4.70 -19.24 9.82
C PHE A 115 -3.41 -20.07 9.78
N ALA A 116 -3.24 -21.01 10.73
CA ALA A 116 -2.09 -21.91 10.77
C ALA A 116 -1.76 -22.69 9.47
N PRO A 117 -2.69 -22.93 8.53
CA PRO A 117 -2.37 -23.58 7.27
C PRO A 117 -1.80 -22.66 6.18
N ILE A 118 -1.79 -21.33 6.34
CA ILE A 118 -1.28 -20.41 5.31
C ILE A 118 0.24 -20.29 5.46
N ASN A 119 0.93 -21.27 5.00
CA ASN A 119 2.38 -21.45 5.21
C ASN A 119 3.23 -20.80 4.10
N GLN A 120 2.84 -19.61 3.56
CA GLN A 120 3.48 -19.05 2.37
C GLN A 120 4.07 -17.64 2.50
N GLY A 121 4.26 -17.14 3.71
CA GLY A 121 4.87 -15.82 3.91
C GLY A 121 4.04 -14.67 3.31
N ALA A 122 4.66 -13.51 3.09
CA ALA A 122 4.03 -12.38 2.38
C ALA A 122 3.51 -12.76 0.98
N LEU A 123 4.01 -13.85 0.42
CA LEU A 123 3.53 -14.42 -0.85
C LEU A 123 2.05 -14.83 -0.82
N GLY A 124 1.52 -15.14 0.36
CA GLY A 124 0.10 -15.48 0.54
C GLY A 124 -0.84 -14.28 0.65
N LEU A 125 -0.33 -13.07 0.86
CA LEU A 125 -1.18 -11.89 1.04
C LEU A 125 -1.85 -11.42 -0.25
N THR A 126 -1.24 -11.68 -1.40
CA THR A 126 -1.84 -11.34 -2.70
C THR A 126 -1.28 -12.22 -3.81
N PRO A 127 -2.11 -12.65 -4.78
CA PRO A 127 -1.66 -13.38 -5.95
C PRO A 127 -0.56 -12.66 -6.76
N PHE A 128 -0.50 -11.35 -6.70
CA PHE A 128 0.54 -10.55 -7.39
C PHE A 128 1.96 -10.79 -6.86
N ALA A 129 2.10 -11.17 -5.60
CA ALA A 129 3.42 -11.45 -5.01
C ALA A 129 3.93 -12.85 -5.34
N SER A 130 3.07 -13.76 -5.83
CA SER A 130 3.39 -15.16 -6.09
C SER A 130 3.50 -15.47 -7.58
N ARG A 131 4.63 -16.04 -8.00
CA ARG A 131 4.83 -16.52 -9.37
C ARG A 131 4.06 -17.81 -9.70
N THR A 132 3.58 -18.50 -8.67
CA THR A 132 2.91 -19.81 -8.77
C THR A 132 1.45 -19.76 -8.37
N SER A 133 0.88 -18.56 -8.18
CA SER A 133 -0.53 -18.41 -7.83
C SER A 133 -1.44 -19.04 -8.88
N SER A 134 -2.46 -19.77 -8.44
CA SER A 134 -3.50 -20.33 -9.30
C SER A 134 -4.38 -19.25 -9.95
N SER A 135 -4.34 -18.03 -9.46
CA SER A 135 -5.09 -16.89 -10.01
C SER A 135 -4.62 -16.43 -11.39
N LYS A 136 -3.42 -16.86 -11.83
CA LYS A 136 -2.86 -16.63 -13.17
C LYS A 136 -3.01 -15.20 -13.68
N VAL A 137 -2.27 -14.29 -13.08
CA VAL A 137 -2.18 -12.91 -13.54
C VAL A 137 -0.94 -12.70 -14.41
N GLN A 138 -1.01 -11.79 -15.38
CA GLN A 138 0.11 -11.48 -16.28
C GLN A 138 1.39 -11.11 -15.53
N THR A 139 1.27 -10.45 -14.39
CA THR A 139 2.40 -9.98 -13.58
C THR A 139 3.23 -11.09 -12.95
N GLN A 140 2.77 -12.34 -12.96
CA GLN A 140 3.56 -13.50 -12.47
C GLN A 140 4.89 -13.68 -13.22
N SER A 141 4.97 -13.20 -14.46
CA SER A 141 6.21 -13.21 -15.25
C SER A 141 7.06 -11.93 -15.10
N TRP A 142 6.59 -10.91 -14.38
CA TRP A 142 7.25 -9.61 -14.26
C TRP A 142 8.30 -9.60 -13.14
N ASN A 143 9.14 -8.56 -13.12
CA ASN A 143 9.92 -8.24 -11.93
C ASN A 143 8.97 -7.75 -10.83
N ILE A 144 9.24 -8.14 -9.58
CA ILE A 144 8.39 -7.79 -8.45
C ILE A 144 9.23 -7.00 -7.45
N VAL A 145 8.76 -5.83 -7.06
CA VAL A 145 9.28 -5.06 -5.92
C VAL A 145 8.19 -5.05 -4.86
N TYR A 146 8.48 -5.60 -3.69
CA TYR A 146 7.54 -5.69 -2.58
C TYR A 146 7.96 -4.76 -1.46
N MET A 147 7.08 -3.84 -1.10
CA MET A 147 7.29 -2.82 -0.08
C MET A 147 6.39 -3.12 1.13
N PRO A 148 6.93 -3.74 2.20
CA PRO A 148 6.17 -3.94 3.43
C PRO A 148 5.81 -2.60 4.08
N GLN A 149 4.65 -2.55 4.74
CA GLN A 149 4.28 -1.42 5.57
C GLN A 149 4.84 -1.60 6.98
N CYS A 150 5.49 -0.58 7.57
CA CYS A 150 5.98 -0.60 8.95
C CYS A 150 6.01 0.78 9.62
N THR A 151 5.43 1.79 8.98
CA THR A 151 5.44 3.18 9.47
C THR A 151 4.07 3.66 9.96
N GLY A 152 3.03 2.83 9.80
CA GLY A 152 1.69 3.11 10.30
C GLY A 152 1.04 4.37 9.73
N ASP A 153 1.49 4.88 8.58
CA ASP A 153 1.12 6.17 7.99
C ASP A 153 0.67 6.05 6.52
N VAL A 154 0.26 4.87 6.11
CA VAL A 154 -0.16 4.54 4.73
C VAL A 154 0.82 5.05 3.67
N TYR A 155 2.12 4.96 3.97
CA TYR A 155 3.25 5.43 3.14
C TYR A 155 3.36 6.94 2.95
N SER A 156 2.65 7.76 3.73
CA SER A 156 2.51 9.20 3.43
C SER A 156 3.13 10.12 4.49
N GLY A 157 3.50 9.61 5.66
CA GLY A 157 4.00 10.41 6.77
C GLY A 157 5.45 10.85 6.61
N ASN A 158 5.76 12.02 7.20
CA ASN A 158 7.12 12.52 7.33
C ASN A 158 7.33 13.22 8.69
N LYS A 159 7.00 12.52 9.78
CA LYS A 159 7.07 13.08 11.13
C LYS A 159 7.64 12.07 12.12
N VAL A 160 8.36 12.55 13.13
CA VAL A 160 8.62 11.81 14.35
C VAL A 160 7.60 12.29 15.38
N ALA A 161 6.69 11.40 15.77
CA ALA A 161 5.63 11.69 16.72
C ALA A 161 5.93 11.09 18.09
N THR A 162 5.43 11.72 19.15
CA THR A 162 5.42 11.17 20.49
C THR A 162 3.97 10.97 20.95
N TYR A 163 3.63 9.75 21.27
CA TYR A 163 2.30 9.37 21.76
C TYR A 163 2.37 9.00 23.25
N SER A 164 1.49 9.57 24.06
CA SER A 164 1.39 9.33 25.51
C SER A 164 -0.07 9.26 25.98
N ASP A 165 -0.98 9.06 25.04
CA ASP A 165 -2.42 9.11 25.29
C ASP A 165 -2.94 7.90 26.07
N ALA A 166 -2.32 6.73 25.94
CA ALA A 166 -2.70 5.52 26.66
C ALA A 166 -1.84 5.25 27.90
N ASP A 167 -0.56 5.59 27.87
CA ASP A 167 0.38 5.45 28.98
C ASP A 167 1.31 6.65 29.03
N PRO A 168 0.93 7.72 29.77
CA PRO A 168 1.76 8.94 29.88
C PRO A 168 3.10 8.72 30.58
N ALA A 169 3.24 7.67 31.39
CA ALA A 169 4.48 7.37 32.08
C ALA A 169 5.55 6.75 31.15
N HIS A 170 5.11 6.15 30.04
CA HIS A 170 5.98 5.52 29.04
C HIS A 170 5.62 6.03 27.64
N PRO A 171 5.96 7.29 27.30
CA PRO A 171 5.66 7.85 25.98
C PRO A 171 6.33 7.03 24.86
N LEU A 172 5.58 6.83 23.76
CA LEU A 172 6.06 6.15 22.58
C LEU A 172 6.60 7.16 21.56
N THR A 173 7.87 7.10 21.22
CA THR A 173 8.41 7.77 20.03
C THR A 173 8.18 6.89 18.81
N TYR A 174 7.54 7.43 17.78
CA TYR A 174 7.18 6.69 16.57
C TYR A 174 7.55 7.47 15.30
N TYR A 175 8.16 6.77 14.33
CA TYR A 175 8.70 7.37 13.12
C TYR A 175 7.76 7.14 11.94
N HIS A 176 6.92 8.13 11.63
CA HIS A 176 6.13 8.17 10.41
C HIS A 176 7.02 8.62 9.24
N ARG A 177 7.61 7.66 8.53
CA ARG A 177 8.60 7.89 7.47
C ARG A 177 8.20 7.30 6.12
N GLY A 178 6.92 7.02 5.93
CA GLY A 178 6.41 6.38 4.73
C GLY A 178 6.68 7.15 3.44
N ASP A 179 6.59 8.49 3.46
CA ASP A 179 6.90 9.34 2.30
C ASP A 179 8.39 9.22 1.90
N ILE A 180 9.30 9.35 2.86
CA ILE A 180 10.74 9.23 2.59
C ILE A 180 11.08 7.83 2.08
N ASN A 181 10.57 6.78 2.74
CA ASN A 181 10.81 5.40 2.35
C ASN A 181 10.37 5.16 0.91
N SER A 182 9.17 5.59 0.55
CA SER A 182 8.61 5.39 -0.79
C SER A 182 9.44 6.06 -1.88
N ARG A 183 9.83 7.31 -1.68
CA ARG A 183 10.67 8.05 -2.64
C ARG A 183 12.07 7.45 -2.79
N LEU A 184 12.65 6.97 -1.70
CA LEU A 184 13.95 6.29 -1.75
C LEU A 184 13.88 4.95 -2.48
N VAL A 185 12.77 4.19 -2.34
CA VAL A 185 12.56 2.97 -3.14
C VAL A 185 12.42 3.31 -4.62
N ALA A 186 11.69 4.37 -5.00
CA ALA A 186 11.60 4.81 -6.39
C ALA A 186 12.97 5.15 -6.98
N ASN A 187 13.82 5.89 -6.24
CA ASN A 187 15.19 6.20 -6.64
C ASN A 187 16.06 4.94 -6.78
N TRP A 188 15.91 4.01 -5.83
CA TRP A 188 16.65 2.75 -5.89
C TRP A 188 16.26 1.93 -7.14
N ILE A 189 14.96 1.82 -7.45
CA ILE A 189 14.49 1.14 -8.65
C ILE A 189 15.10 1.78 -9.91
N ALA A 190 15.07 3.11 -10.00
CA ALA A 190 15.62 3.84 -11.15
C ALA A 190 17.11 3.63 -11.34
N GLY A 191 17.88 3.46 -10.24
CA GLY A 191 19.32 3.25 -10.29
C GLY A 191 19.78 1.79 -10.39
N ASN A 192 18.93 0.80 -10.04
CA ASN A 192 19.35 -0.59 -9.87
C ASN A 192 18.53 -1.60 -10.69
N MET A 193 17.52 -1.16 -11.42
CA MET A 193 16.72 -2.01 -12.30
C MET A 193 16.68 -1.44 -13.72
N PRO A 194 16.53 -2.29 -14.73
CA PRO A 194 16.30 -1.81 -16.10
C PRO A 194 15.04 -0.95 -16.14
N LYS A 195 15.08 0.10 -16.98
CA LYS A 195 13.89 0.93 -17.23
C LYS A 195 12.69 0.05 -17.63
N PRO A 196 11.57 0.09 -16.86
CA PRO A 196 10.45 -0.77 -17.14
C PRO A 196 9.76 -0.45 -18.48
N ALA A 197 9.50 -1.47 -19.29
CA ALA A 197 8.60 -1.34 -20.45
C ALA A 197 7.16 -1.06 -19.97
N HIS A 198 6.75 -1.64 -18.87
CA HIS A 198 5.50 -1.34 -18.16
C HIS A 198 5.75 -1.41 -16.65
N LEU A 199 5.34 -0.39 -15.92
CA LEU A 199 5.34 -0.34 -14.46
C LEU A 199 3.89 -0.39 -13.96
N LEU A 200 3.55 -1.41 -13.18
CA LEU A 200 2.30 -1.43 -12.42
C LEU A 200 2.59 -1.03 -10.99
N MET A 201 1.98 0.07 -10.54
CA MET A 201 1.88 0.41 -9.12
C MET A 201 0.62 -0.24 -8.57
N TYR A 202 0.78 -1.23 -7.71
CA TYR A 202 -0.32 -1.93 -7.06
C TYR A 202 -0.20 -1.80 -5.54
N GLY A 203 -1.31 -1.52 -4.91
CA GLY A 203 -1.41 -1.52 -3.45
C GLY A 203 -2.80 -1.91 -2.99
N PHE A 204 -2.87 -2.51 -1.81
CA PHE A 204 -4.13 -2.91 -1.19
C PHE A 204 -4.25 -2.31 0.22
N SER A 205 -5.45 -1.95 0.65
CA SER A 205 -5.68 -1.32 1.96
C SER A 205 -4.80 -0.07 2.15
N ALA A 206 -4.01 0.01 3.20
CA ALA A 206 -3.04 1.09 3.43
C ALA A 206 -2.12 1.34 2.22
N GLY A 207 -1.70 0.28 1.54
CA GLY A 207 -0.87 0.37 0.34
C GLY A 207 -1.58 0.97 -0.86
N ALA A 208 -2.90 0.84 -0.96
CA ALA A 208 -3.71 1.44 -2.01
C ALA A 208 -3.66 2.98 -1.95
N ILE A 209 -3.66 3.54 -0.75
CA ILE A 209 -3.43 4.98 -0.54
C ILE A 209 -1.99 5.32 -0.93
N GLY A 210 -1.01 4.53 -0.48
CA GLY A 210 0.40 4.74 -0.80
C GLY A 210 0.68 4.81 -2.30
N VAL A 211 0.15 3.87 -3.09
CA VAL A 211 0.37 3.90 -4.56
C VAL A 211 -0.30 5.09 -5.23
N THR A 212 -1.45 5.54 -4.71
CA THR A 212 -2.14 6.72 -5.23
C THR A 212 -1.34 7.99 -4.93
N VAL A 213 -0.88 8.16 -3.69
CA VAL A 213 -0.09 9.33 -3.26
C VAL A 213 1.25 9.42 -4.00
N HIS A 214 1.94 8.29 -4.18
CA HIS A 214 3.28 8.24 -4.78
C HIS A 214 3.30 7.95 -6.28
N TYR A 215 2.15 7.85 -6.93
CA TYR A 215 2.09 7.57 -8.36
C TYR A 215 2.97 8.49 -9.20
N GLY A 216 2.84 9.79 -8.96
CA GLY A 216 3.62 10.81 -9.65
C GLY A 216 5.13 10.69 -9.38
N ASP A 217 5.53 10.40 -8.14
CA ASP A 217 6.93 10.22 -7.76
C ASP A 217 7.59 9.10 -8.57
N PHE A 218 6.94 7.93 -8.58
CA PHE A 218 7.43 6.77 -9.33
C PHE A 218 7.45 7.03 -10.84
N ARG A 219 6.41 7.68 -11.37
CA ARG A 219 6.32 8.06 -12.78
C ARG A 219 7.47 8.97 -13.22
N LYS A 220 7.75 10.00 -12.40
CA LYS A 220 8.76 11.02 -12.67
C LYS A 220 10.20 10.48 -12.56
N VAL A 221 10.45 9.64 -11.54
CA VAL A 221 11.79 9.14 -11.21
C VAL A 221 12.18 7.97 -12.09
N ILE A 222 11.32 6.95 -12.23
CA ILE A 222 11.61 5.71 -12.95
C ILE A 222 11.44 5.88 -14.47
N ARG A 223 10.51 6.74 -14.90
CA ARG A 223 10.22 7.06 -16.31
C ARG A 223 9.91 5.81 -17.16
N PRO A 224 9.02 4.91 -16.71
CA PRO A 224 8.66 3.72 -17.47
C PRO A 224 8.05 4.11 -18.83
N THR A 225 8.08 3.19 -19.81
CA THR A 225 7.44 3.44 -21.11
C THR A 225 5.92 3.52 -20.97
N LYS A 226 5.31 2.56 -20.22
CA LYS A 226 3.90 2.53 -19.86
C LYS A 226 3.78 2.43 -18.34
N MET A 227 2.78 3.07 -17.76
CA MET A 227 2.50 2.95 -16.34
C MET A 227 1.02 2.77 -16.07
N SER A 228 0.71 1.98 -15.04
CA SER A 228 -0.66 1.75 -14.57
C SER A 228 -0.72 1.79 -13.05
N LEU A 229 -1.86 2.22 -12.52
CA LEU A 229 -2.20 2.21 -11.11
C LEU A 229 -3.29 1.16 -10.86
N LEU A 230 -3.12 0.33 -9.84
CA LEU A 230 -4.18 -0.49 -9.27
C LEU A 230 -4.25 -0.23 -7.77
N SER A 231 -5.28 0.50 -7.35
CA SER A 231 -5.57 0.84 -5.96
C SER A 231 -6.74 -0.01 -5.47
N ASP A 232 -6.49 -0.93 -4.54
CA ASP A 232 -7.51 -1.84 -4.01
C ASP A 232 -7.85 -1.52 -2.55
N SER A 233 -9.08 -1.07 -2.32
CA SER A 233 -9.63 -0.82 -0.98
C SER A 233 -8.87 0.23 -0.16
N GLY A 234 -8.49 1.32 -0.83
CA GLY A 234 -7.91 2.51 -0.21
C GLY A 234 -8.43 3.78 -0.87
N PRO A 235 -9.75 4.05 -0.82
CA PRO A 235 -10.30 5.24 -1.44
C PRO A 235 -9.84 6.49 -0.70
N LEU A 236 -9.46 7.52 -1.45
CA LEU A 236 -9.30 8.87 -0.93
C LEU A 236 -10.65 9.58 -1.05
N PHE A 237 -11.44 9.53 0.01
CA PHE A 237 -12.70 10.25 0.09
C PHE A 237 -12.51 11.74 0.32
N GLU A 238 -13.48 12.55 -0.07
CA GLU A 238 -13.43 13.99 0.12
C GLU A 238 -13.44 14.37 1.61
N ALA A 239 -12.49 15.21 1.99
CA ALA A 239 -12.36 15.74 3.35
C ALA A 239 -11.81 17.17 3.31
N PRO A 240 -12.54 18.12 2.69
CA PRO A 240 -12.06 19.48 2.50
C PRO A 240 -11.95 20.25 3.83
N ALA A 241 -10.97 21.14 3.93
CA ALA A 241 -10.87 22.02 5.07
C ALA A 241 -12.14 22.88 5.22
N GLY A 242 -12.64 22.97 6.45
CA GLY A 242 -13.90 23.69 6.73
C GLY A 242 -15.18 22.93 6.38
N GLY A 243 -15.09 21.69 5.89
CA GLY A 243 -16.23 20.80 5.76
C GLY A 243 -16.80 20.36 7.10
N SER A 244 -17.94 19.71 7.09
CA SER A 244 -18.55 19.10 8.29
C SER A 244 -18.43 17.57 8.26
N ALA A 245 -18.29 16.94 9.44
CA ALA A 245 -18.30 15.49 9.57
C ALA A 245 -19.63 14.84 9.14
N GLU A 246 -20.71 15.60 9.15
CA GLU A 246 -21.99 15.15 8.61
C GLU A 246 -21.93 15.03 7.09
N GLN A 247 -21.37 15.99 6.39
CA GLN A 247 -21.25 15.99 4.94
C GLN A 247 -20.11 15.08 4.45
N TYR A 248 -19.01 15.05 5.15
CA TYR A 248 -17.79 14.30 4.83
C TYR A 248 -17.41 13.37 6.00
N PRO A 249 -18.00 12.17 6.07
CA PRO A 249 -17.77 11.27 7.22
C PRO A 249 -16.31 10.94 7.50
N SER A 250 -15.44 10.90 6.50
CA SER A 250 -14.00 10.67 6.68
C SER A 250 -13.21 11.89 7.17
N LEU A 251 -13.81 13.07 7.26
CA LEU A 251 -13.12 14.30 7.65
C LEU A 251 -12.44 14.22 9.03
N PRO A 252 -13.07 13.65 10.09
CA PRO A 252 -12.41 13.52 11.40
C PRO A 252 -11.14 12.68 11.35
N LEU A 253 -11.16 11.57 10.60
CA LEU A 253 -9.96 10.75 10.36
C LEU A 253 -8.89 11.56 9.65
N HIS A 254 -9.23 12.20 8.51
CA HIS A 254 -8.27 12.99 7.72
C HIS A 254 -7.62 14.10 8.56
N THR A 255 -8.41 14.82 9.35
CA THR A 255 -7.89 15.84 10.27
C THR A 255 -6.89 15.24 11.26
N LYS A 256 -7.21 14.08 11.85
CA LYS A 256 -6.33 13.42 12.81
C LYS A 256 -5.02 12.96 12.19
N ILE A 257 -5.06 12.28 11.03
CA ILE A 257 -3.87 11.73 10.40
C ILE A 257 -2.97 12.83 9.82
N ARG A 258 -3.52 13.91 9.28
CA ARG A 258 -2.74 15.06 8.78
C ARG A 258 -1.83 15.61 9.87
N GLN A 259 -2.37 15.77 11.08
CA GLN A 259 -1.60 16.21 12.24
C GLN A 259 -0.60 15.16 12.74
N ALA A 260 -1.07 13.90 12.88
CA ALA A 260 -0.26 12.83 13.45
C ALA A 260 0.95 12.48 12.59
N TRP A 261 0.80 12.48 11.28
CA TRP A 261 1.84 12.10 10.32
C TRP A 261 2.61 13.28 9.71
N GLY A 262 2.23 14.52 10.07
CA GLY A 262 2.89 15.74 9.56
C GLY A 262 2.67 15.98 8.08
N LEU A 263 1.47 15.63 7.54
CA LEU A 263 1.23 15.71 6.10
C LEU A 263 1.31 17.14 5.57
N ASP A 264 0.94 18.14 6.40
CA ASP A 264 0.91 19.56 6.06
C ASP A 264 2.17 20.33 6.51
N GLU A 265 3.04 19.67 7.29
CA GLU A 265 4.25 20.31 7.81
C GLU A 265 5.26 20.58 6.67
N PRO A 266 6.19 21.54 6.83
CA PRO A 266 7.28 21.71 5.88
C PRO A 266 8.02 20.41 5.63
N GLY A 267 8.09 19.97 4.37
CA GLY A 267 8.64 18.65 3.98
C GLY A 267 7.65 17.51 4.06
N GLY A 268 6.41 17.75 4.48
CA GLY A 268 5.32 16.78 4.39
C GLY A 268 4.85 16.55 2.95
N VAL A 269 4.07 15.48 2.75
CA VAL A 269 3.62 15.05 1.42
C VAL A 269 2.77 16.13 0.71
N VAL A 270 1.94 16.87 1.46
CA VAL A 270 1.01 17.85 0.87
C VAL A 270 1.74 19.05 0.26
N PRO A 271 2.60 19.81 1.00
CA PRO A 271 3.36 20.91 0.40
C PRO A 271 4.24 20.45 -0.77
N ARG A 272 4.78 19.23 -0.69
CA ARG A 272 5.60 18.66 -1.75
C ARG A 272 4.79 18.39 -3.02
N LEU A 273 3.65 17.75 -2.90
CA LEU A 273 2.77 17.48 -4.05
C LEU A 273 2.31 18.77 -4.72
N LEU A 274 2.00 19.82 -3.95
CA LEU A 274 1.64 21.13 -4.51
C LEU A 274 2.78 21.77 -5.29
N ALA A 275 4.00 21.69 -4.75
CA ALA A 275 5.17 22.25 -5.42
C ALA A 275 5.51 21.48 -6.70
N GLU A 276 5.34 20.15 -6.69
CA GLU A 276 5.67 19.30 -7.82
C GLU A 276 4.58 19.25 -8.90
N TYR A 277 3.34 19.42 -8.51
CA TYR A 277 2.16 19.34 -9.37
C TYR A 277 1.21 20.53 -9.12
N PRO A 278 1.51 21.73 -9.65
CA PRO A 278 0.70 22.94 -9.41
C PRO A 278 -0.78 22.80 -9.79
N GLY A 279 -1.12 21.81 -10.62
CA GLY A 279 -2.51 21.51 -11.03
C GLY A 279 -3.22 20.46 -10.16
N ILE A 280 -2.65 20.06 -9.02
CA ILE A 280 -3.21 19.00 -8.18
C ILE A 280 -4.52 19.40 -7.47
N GLY A 281 -4.86 20.69 -7.51
CA GLY A 281 -6.10 21.21 -6.91
C GLY A 281 -5.96 21.61 -5.45
N ASP A 282 -6.99 21.29 -4.65
CA ASP A 282 -7.03 21.68 -3.24
C ASP A 282 -6.20 20.73 -2.38
N ALA A 283 -5.08 21.26 -1.87
CA ALA A 283 -4.20 20.54 -0.96
C ALA A 283 -4.83 20.20 0.38
N SER A 284 -5.85 20.92 0.79
CA SER A 284 -6.58 20.62 2.01
C SER A 284 -7.40 19.32 1.86
N ASN A 285 -7.62 18.88 0.63
CA ASN A 285 -8.43 17.71 0.28
C ASN A 285 -7.61 16.72 -0.57
N LEU A 286 -7.05 15.69 0.06
CA LEU A 286 -6.26 14.67 -0.63
C LEU A 286 -7.05 13.91 -1.71
N ALA A 287 -8.37 13.92 -1.66
CA ALA A 287 -9.22 13.38 -2.73
C ALA A 287 -9.01 14.09 -4.08
N SER A 288 -8.44 15.29 -4.09
CA SER A 288 -8.00 15.97 -5.32
C SER A 288 -7.11 15.12 -6.21
N LEU A 289 -6.36 14.17 -5.63
CA LEU A 289 -5.53 13.22 -6.38
C LEU A 289 -6.35 12.35 -7.34
N ASN A 290 -7.58 11.97 -6.98
CA ASN A 290 -8.47 11.18 -7.84
C ASN A 290 -8.76 11.88 -9.18
N VAL A 291 -8.74 13.20 -9.18
CA VAL A 291 -9.00 14.06 -10.35
C VAL A 291 -7.68 14.51 -11.00
N ALA A 292 -6.69 14.84 -10.20
CA ALA A 292 -5.42 15.38 -10.70
C ALA A 292 -4.58 14.34 -11.45
N LEU A 293 -4.46 13.13 -10.91
CA LEU A 293 -3.64 12.09 -11.53
C LEU A 293 -4.06 11.73 -12.95
N PRO A 294 -5.35 11.45 -13.25
CA PRO A 294 -5.74 11.14 -14.62
C PRO A 294 -5.59 12.31 -15.59
N LYS A 295 -5.66 13.56 -15.12
CA LYS A 295 -5.39 14.76 -15.93
C LYS A 295 -3.90 14.93 -16.22
N LEU A 296 -3.05 14.74 -15.21
CA LEU A 296 -1.60 14.89 -15.33
C LEU A 296 -0.98 13.76 -16.17
N PHE A 297 -1.56 12.57 -16.14
CA PHE A 297 -1.06 11.39 -16.83
C PHE A 297 -2.14 10.76 -17.73
N PRO A 298 -2.59 11.47 -18.80
CA PRO A 298 -3.74 11.04 -19.61
C PRO A 298 -3.48 9.76 -20.43
N ASN A 299 -2.22 9.40 -20.62
CA ASN A 299 -1.83 8.17 -21.32
C ASN A 299 -1.61 6.97 -20.39
N ASP A 300 -1.61 7.19 -19.09
CA ASP A 300 -1.51 6.14 -18.09
C ASP A 300 -2.91 5.66 -17.73
N ARG A 301 -3.05 4.43 -17.22
CA ARG A 301 -4.33 3.81 -16.88
C ARG A 301 -4.43 3.62 -15.38
N MET A 302 -5.56 4.00 -14.79
CA MET A 302 -5.77 4.00 -13.35
C MET A 302 -7.00 3.19 -12.99
N GLY A 303 -6.78 2.09 -12.29
CA GLY A 303 -7.81 1.17 -11.84
C GLY A 303 -8.03 1.27 -10.33
N PHE A 304 -9.29 1.30 -9.94
CA PHE A 304 -9.70 1.29 -8.54
C PHE A 304 -10.62 0.11 -8.28
N THR A 305 -10.34 -0.65 -7.23
CA THR A 305 -11.23 -1.70 -6.75
C THR A 305 -11.63 -1.44 -5.31
N LEU A 306 -12.87 -1.75 -4.97
CA LEU A 306 -13.42 -1.48 -3.65
C LEU A 306 -14.68 -2.33 -3.45
N LEU A 307 -14.95 -2.74 -2.23
CA LEU A 307 -16.24 -3.31 -1.87
C LEU A 307 -17.21 -2.20 -1.46
N GLN A 308 -18.46 -2.25 -1.97
CA GLN A 308 -19.50 -1.30 -1.57
C GLN A 308 -19.84 -1.38 -0.08
N ALA A 309 -19.52 -2.49 0.57
CA ALA A 309 -19.69 -2.71 2.00
C ALA A 309 -18.34 -3.17 2.62
N ASP A 310 -17.32 -2.34 2.50
CA ASP A 310 -16.03 -2.59 3.12
C ASP A 310 -16.11 -2.37 4.64
N ALA A 311 -16.22 -3.45 5.40
CA ALA A 311 -16.37 -3.39 6.84
C ALA A 311 -15.10 -2.95 7.57
N VAL A 312 -13.93 -3.28 7.02
CA VAL A 312 -12.63 -3.02 7.65
C VAL A 312 -12.23 -1.55 7.50
N PHE A 313 -12.26 -1.04 6.27
CA PHE A 313 -11.88 0.35 6.03
C PHE A 313 -12.90 1.32 6.65
N ALA A 314 -14.20 0.98 6.58
CA ALA A 314 -15.25 1.75 7.23
C ALA A 314 -15.08 1.79 8.76
N ALA A 315 -14.76 0.67 9.39
CA ALA A 315 -14.50 0.64 10.84
C ALA A 315 -13.27 1.50 11.22
N TYR A 316 -12.19 1.40 10.43
CA TYR A 316 -11.01 2.24 10.61
C TYR A 316 -11.34 3.74 10.47
N SER A 317 -12.16 4.08 9.48
CA SER A 317 -12.49 5.48 9.17
C SER A 317 -13.40 6.12 10.22
N TYR A 318 -14.29 5.33 10.85
CA TYR A 318 -15.39 5.93 11.61
C TYR A 318 -15.39 5.59 13.10
N ASP A 319 -14.98 4.39 13.53
CA ASP A 319 -15.22 3.92 14.89
C ASP A 319 -14.65 4.82 15.99
N LYS A 320 -13.44 5.34 15.78
CA LYS A 320 -12.81 6.23 16.76
C LYS A 320 -13.44 7.62 16.85
N PHE A 321 -14.16 8.02 15.81
CA PHE A 321 -14.65 9.39 15.63
C PHE A 321 -16.14 9.54 15.87
N TYR A 322 -16.90 8.44 15.84
CA TYR A 322 -18.35 8.43 15.95
C TYR A 322 -18.82 7.65 17.18
N PRO A 323 -19.18 8.37 18.28
CA PRO A 323 -19.64 7.71 19.52
C PRO A 323 -20.81 6.77 19.33
N GLU A 324 -21.75 7.09 18.42
CA GLU A 324 -22.91 6.27 18.12
C GLU A 324 -22.55 4.89 17.55
N ILE A 325 -21.44 4.78 16.81
CA ILE A 325 -20.93 3.49 16.32
C ILE A 325 -20.36 2.69 17.51
N ARG A 326 -19.55 3.33 18.36
CA ARG A 326 -18.93 2.65 19.52
C ARG A 326 -19.93 2.17 20.55
N SER A 327 -21.01 2.94 20.77
CA SER A 327 -22.05 2.63 21.73
C SER A 327 -23.15 1.72 21.19
N ALA A 328 -23.10 1.37 19.91
CA ALA A 328 -24.10 0.48 19.30
C ALA A 328 -24.07 -0.90 19.99
N PRO A 329 -25.22 -1.40 20.47
CA PRO A 329 -25.28 -2.58 21.34
C PRO A 329 -24.96 -3.89 20.63
N THR A 330 -25.09 -3.94 19.30
CA THR A 330 -24.78 -5.15 18.53
C THR A 330 -23.80 -4.84 17.37
N ILE A 331 -23.07 -5.86 16.95
CA ILE A 331 -22.17 -5.76 15.78
C ILE A 331 -22.95 -5.39 14.53
N GLN A 332 -24.14 -5.96 14.34
CA GLN A 332 -24.98 -5.63 13.17
C GLN A 332 -25.33 -4.14 13.15
N GLN A 333 -25.80 -3.57 14.25
CA GLN A 333 -26.09 -2.14 14.34
C GLN A 333 -24.85 -1.27 14.09
N ARG A 334 -23.70 -1.70 14.59
CA ARG A 334 -22.41 -1.03 14.34
C ARG A 334 -22.05 -1.03 12.86
N ASN A 335 -22.20 -2.18 12.22
CA ASN A 335 -21.94 -2.33 10.78
C ASN A 335 -22.93 -1.51 9.94
N ASP A 336 -24.20 -1.46 10.31
CA ASP A 336 -25.21 -0.66 9.61
C ASP A 336 -24.86 0.83 9.68
N LEU A 337 -24.45 1.33 10.85
CA LEU A 337 -24.01 2.73 11.01
C LEU A 337 -22.74 3.05 10.20
N ARG A 338 -21.78 2.15 10.16
CA ARG A 338 -20.57 2.27 9.31
C ARG A 338 -20.96 2.33 7.84
N LEU A 339 -21.82 1.42 7.40
CA LEU A 339 -22.24 1.30 6.00
C LEU A 339 -22.97 2.55 5.52
N VAL A 340 -23.82 3.16 6.33
CA VAL A 340 -24.50 4.42 6.01
C VAL A 340 -23.48 5.53 5.70
N LYS A 341 -22.45 5.66 6.54
CA LYS A 341 -21.38 6.66 6.32
C LYS A 341 -20.56 6.33 5.08
N TRP A 342 -20.19 5.08 4.91
CA TRP A 342 -19.40 4.58 3.79
C TRP A 342 -20.09 4.80 2.44
N GLN A 343 -21.36 4.43 2.33
CA GLN A 343 -22.14 4.60 1.10
C GLN A 343 -22.33 6.07 0.73
N LYS A 344 -22.39 6.97 1.70
CA LYS A 344 -22.47 8.40 1.45
C LYS A 344 -21.25 8.95 0.71
N GLU A 345 -20.07 8.33 0.88
CA GLU A 345 -18.81 8.78 0.30
C GLU A 345 -18.46 8.10 -1.02
N ILE A 346 -18.91 6.85 -1.26
CA ILE A 346 -18.59 6.10 -2.49
C ILE A 346 -19.15 6.79 -3.74
N GLY A 347 -20.40 7.25 -3.70
CA GLY A 347 -21.05 7.88 -4.85
C GLY A 347 -20.29 9.08 -5.38
N PRO A 348 -20.06 10.13 -4.55
CA PRO A 348 -19.26 11.29 -4.93
C PRO A 348 -17.85 10.94 -5.38
N TRP A 349 -17.21 9.97 -4.71
CA TRP A 349 -15.88 9.50 -5.09
C TRP A 349 -15.85 8.92 -6.52
N LEU A 350 -16.80 8.05 -6.89
CA LEU A 350 -16.92 7.51 -8.24
C LEU A 350 -17.25 8.60 -9.26
N ASP A 351 -18.14 9.53 -8.90
CA ASP A 351 -18.54 10.63 -9.78
C ASP A 351 -17.38 11.57 -10.10
N SER A 352 -16.47 11.79 -9.16
CA SER A 352 -15.27 12.61 -9.39
C SER A 352 -14.37 12.06 -10.48
N MET A 353 -14.33 10.73 -10.64
CA MET A 353 -13.50 10.02 -11.61
C MET A 353 -14.20 9.75 -12.96
N ARG A 354 -15.52 9.82 -12.99
CA ARG A 354 -16.33 9.50 -14.19
C ARG A 354 -15.92 10.26 -15.46
N PRO A 355 -15.49 11.54 -15.44
CA PRO A 355 -15.10 12.26 -16.64
C PRO A 355 -13.84 11.71 -17.36
N TYR A 356 -13.04 10.87 -16.70
CA TYR A 356 -11.71 10.48 -17.21
C TYR A 356 -11.75 9.09 -17.87
N PRO A 357 -11.55 8.98 -19.22
CA PRO A 357 -11.61 7.71 -19.94
C PRO A 357 -10.48 6.75 -19.58
N ASN A 358 -9.39 7.24 -18.99
CA ASN A 358 -8.25 6.48 -18.51
C ASN A 358 -8.40 6.01 -17.05
N VAL A 359 -9.59 6.22 -16.45
CA VAL A 359 -9.94 5.70 -15.13
C VAL A 359 -11.01 4.64 -15.25
N GLY A 360 -10.78 3.51 -14.61
CA GLY A 360 -11.73 2.41 -14.47
C GLY A 360 -11.91 2.01 -13.02
N TYR A 361 -12.99 1.28 -12.76
CA TYR A 361 -13.25 0.73 -11.43
C TYR A 361 -13.97 -0.61 -11.49
N TYR A 362 -13.78 -1.40 -10.41
CA TYR A 362 -14.42 -2.70 -10.20
C TYR A 362 -14.95 -2.76 -8.77
N ILE A 363 -16.27 -2.62 -8.61
CA ILE A 363 -16.94 -2.37 -7.32
C ILE A 363 -17.99 -3.43 -7.04
N PRO A 364 -17.62 -4.61 -6.55
CA PRO A 364 -18.58 -5.61 -6.09
C PRO A 364 -19.27 -5.15 -4.81
N TYR A 365 -20.47 -5.70 -4.52
CA TYR A 365 -21.27 -5.25 -3.37
C TYR A 365 -20.62 -5.64 -2.05
N ALA A 366 -20.72 -6.86 -1.67
CA ALA A 366 -20.16 -7.43 -0.45
C ALA A 366 -19.89 -8.92 -0.65
N ARG A 367 -18.94 -9.43 0.09
CA ARG A 367 -18.66 -10.86 0.08
C ARG A 367 -18.66 -11.36 1.53
N PRO A 368 -19.40 -12.45 1.83
CA PRO A 368 -19.50 -12.99 3.19
C PRO A 368 -18.26 -13.83 3.56
N SER A 369 -17.08 -13.36 3.21
CA SER A 369 -15.83 -14.04 3.48
C SER A 369 -14.87 -13.10 4.16
N VAL A 370 -14.22 -13.54 5.22
CA VAL A 370 -13.12 -12.81 5.88
C VAL A 370 -12.05 -12.36 4.87
N PHE A 371 -11.82 -13.17 3.83
CA PHE A 371 -10.85 -12.86 2.79
C PHE A 371 -11.30 -11.77 1.82
N HIS A 372 -12.61 -11.49 1.75
CA HIS A 372 -13.19 -10.50 0.84
C HIS A 372 -14.13 -9.51 1.54
N SER A 373 -13.98 -9.31 2.84
CA SER A 373 -14.73 -8.28 3.56
C SER A 373 -14.12 -6.88 3.41
N HIS A 374 -12.94 -6.79 2.80
CA HIS A 374 -12.15 -5.57 2.71
C HIS A 374 -11.57 -5.35 1.31
N SER A 375 -10.96 -6.34 0.69
CA SER A 375 -10.17 -6.18 -0.54
C SER A 375 -10.59 -7.22 -1.59
N THR A 376 -10.49 -6.84 -2.87
CA THR A 376 -10.79 -7.75 -3.99
C THR A 376 -9.58 -8.52 -4.49
N THR A 377 -8.37 -8.13 -4.08
CA THR A 377 -7.12 -8.70 -4.60
C THR A 377 -6.19 -9.24 -3.51
N MET A 378 -6.63 -9.24 -2.25
CA MET A 378 -5.94 -9.93 -1.16
C MET A 378 -6.23 -11.44 -1.20
N PHE A 379 -5.25 -12.25 -0.82
CA PHE A 379 -5.26 -13.71 -0.68
C PHE A 379 -5.61 -14.47 -1.96
N THR A 380 -6.70 -14.14 -2.63
CA THR A 380 -7.22 -14.82 -3.83
C THR A 380 -8.04 -13.84 -4.67
N PHE A 381 -8.27 -14.18 -5.95
CA PHE A 381 -9.20 -13.46 -6.82
C PHE A 381 -10.53 -14.21 -6.98
N ASN A 382 -10.73 -15.30 -6.24
CA ASN A 382 -12.01 -16.01 -6.24
C ASN A 382 -13.09 -15.16 -5.55
N ASP A 383 -14.35 -15.47 -5.85
CA ASP A 383 -15.51 -14.80 -5.24
C ASP A 383 -15.58 -13.28 -5.43
N THR A 384 -14.90 -12.78 -6.45
CA THR A 384 -14.95 -11.35 -6.84
C THR A 384 -15.78 -11.12 -8.10
N ASP A 385 -16.57 -12.11 -8.51
CA ASP A 385 -17.46 -12.03 -9.68
C ASP A 385 -18.54 -10.94 -9.54
N ILE A 386 -18.95 -10.39 -10.69
CA ILE A 386 -20.14 -9.53 -10.81
C ILE A 386 -21.04 -10.19 -11.86
N PRO A 387 -21.90 -11.13 -11.47
CA PRO A 387 -22.64 -11.99 -12.40
C PRO A 387 -23.56 -11.22 -13.34
N GLU A 388 -24.18 -10.16 -12.89
CA GLU A 388 -25.07 -9.33 -13.70
C GLU A 388 -24.35 -8.63 -14.88
N LEU A 389 -23.04 -8.48 -14.78
CA LEU A 389 -22.18 -7.95 -15.84
C LEU A 389 -21.45 -9.06 -16.62
N GLY A 390 -21.69 -10.33 -16.30
CA GLY A 390 -20.98 -11.46 -16.91
C GLY A 390 -19.48 -11.53 -16.52
N LEU A 391 -19.08 -10.87 -15.45
CA LEU A 391 -17.70 -10.82 -14.99
C LEU A 391 -17.44 -11.90 -13.94
N GLY A 392 -16.66 -12.91 -14.30
CA GLY A 392 -16.40 -14.06 -13.43
C GLY A 392 -15.38 -13.77 -12.32
N ARG A 393 -14.53 -12.77 -12.45
CA ARG A 393 -13.50 -12.39 -11.46
C ARG A 393 -12.96 -11.01 -11.74
N VAL A 394 -12.34 -10.38 -10.74
CA VAL A 394 -11.58 -9.12 -10.87
C VAL A 394 -10.43 -9.20 -11.90
N THR A 395 -9.98 -10.39 -12.27
CA THR A 395 -8.93 -10.59 -13.30
C THR A 395 -9.29 -9.95 -14.63
N ALA A 396 -10.56 -9.97 -15.05
CA ALA A 396 -11.00 -9.31 -16.27
C ALA A 396 -10.76 -7.79 -16.23
N PHE A 397 -10.96 -7.17 -15.09
CA PHE A 397 -10.64 -5.76 -14.87
C PHE A 397 -9.12 -5.51 -14.85
N ILE A 398 -8.34 -6.40 -14.23
CA ILE A 398 -6.88 -6.29 -14.21
C ILE A 398 -6.32 -6.40 -15.63
N ASP A 399 -6.83 -7.31 -16.44
CA ASP A 399 -6.41 -7.46 -17.84
C ASP A 399 -6.80 -6.23 -18.67
N ASP A 400 -8.01 -5.68 -18.48
CA ASP A 400 -8.38 -4.40 -19.09
C ASP A 400 -7.43 -3.28 -18.66
N LEU A 401 -7.13 -3.16 -17.35
CA LEU A 401 -6.19 -2.16 -16.85
C LEU A 401 -4.82 -2.26 -17.52
N LEU A 402 -4.29 -3.46 -17.70
CA LEU A 402 -2.95 -3.66 -18.23
C LEU A 402 -2.89 -3.51 -19.75
N ASP A 403 -3.84 -4.05 -20.50
CA ASP A 403 -3.77 -4.17 -21.96
C ASP A 403 -5.01 -3.67 -22.72
N GLY A 404 -6.04 -3.25 -22.01
CA GLY A 404 -7.29 -2.74 -22.60
C GLY A 404 -7.14 -1.43 -23.36
N LYS A 405 -8.21 -1.01 -23.99
CA LYS A 405 -8.34 0.27 -24.70
C LYS A 405 -9.17 1.25 -23.88
N ALA A 406 -9.07 2.53 -24.21
CA ALA A 406 -9.99 3.53 -23.64
C ALA A 406 -11.38 3.43 -24.31
N PRO A 407 -12.48 3.68 -23.59
CA PRO A 407 -12.52 3.89 -22.15
C PRO A 407 -12.24 2.63 -21.35
N MET A 408 -11.73 2.78 -20.13
CA MET A 408 -11.49 1.66 -19.22
C MET A 408 -12.82 1.04 -18.73
N MET A 409 -12.75 -0.25 -18.34
CA MET A 409 -13.86 -0.95 -17.70
C MET A 409 -14.33 -0.23 -16.44
N ARG A 410 -15.66 -0.13 -16.29
CA ARG A 410 -16.33 0.42 -15.11
C ARG A 410 -17.43 -0.54 -14.69
N ALA A 411 -17.10 -1.40 -13.76
CA ALA A 411 -18.00 -2.43 -13.24
C ALA A 411 -18.47 -2.03 -11.84
N PHE A 412 -19.75 -1.90 -11.67
CA PHE A 412 -20.41 -1.63 -10.40
C PHE A 412 -21.56 -2.62 -10.23
N GLU A 413 -21.55 -3.41 -9.16
CA GLU A 413 -22.57 -4.39 -8.88
C GLU A 413 -23.82 -3.68 -8.35
N THR A 414 -24.95 -3.82 -9.03
CA THR A 414 -26.24 -3.23 -8.61
C THR A 414 -27.06 -4.22 -7.79
N SER A 415 -26.83 -5.52 -7.96
CA SER A 415 -27.49 -6.56 -7.20
C SER A 415 -26.92 -6.64 -5.78
N GLN A 416 -27.76 -6.37 -4.80
CA GLN A 416 -27.43 -6.56 -3.38
C GLN A 416 -27.74 -8.00 -2.91
N THR A 417 -27.93 -8.94 -3.82
CA THR A 417 -28.16 -10.34 -3.45
C THR A 417 -26.90 -10.86 -2.75
N PRO A 418 -26.97 -11.28 -1.49
CA PRO A 418 -25.83 -11.86 -0.83
C PRO A 418 -25.37 -13.06 -1.62
N HIS A 419 -24.11 -13.08 -2.06
CA HIS A 419 -23.51 -14.29 -2.59
C HIS A 419 -23.65 -15.38 -1.52
N LYS A 420 -24.03 -16.60 -1.95
CA LYS A 420 -24.22 -17.72 -1.02
C LYS A 420 -22.97 -17.85 -0.17
N PRO A 421 -23.10 -17.84 1.16
CA PRO A 421 -21.95 -17.99 2.03
C PRO A 421 -21.23 -19.28 1.67
N LEU A 422 -19.92 -19.21 1.55
CA LEU A 422 -19.08 -20.42 1.62
C LEU A 422 -19.52 -21.17 2.87
N LYS A 423 -19.82 -22.46 2.74
CA LYS A 423 -20.38 -23.34 3.79
C LYS A 423 -19.76 -23.06 5.18
N ASP A 424 -20.19 -22.31 5.85
CA ASP A 424 -20.84 -21.38 6.71
C ASP A 424 -20.38 -21.28 8.14
N ALA A 425 -20.06 -22.38 8.82
CA ALA A 425 -19.79 -22.35 10.25
C ALA A 425 -18.38 -21.86 10.60
N VAL A 426 -17.38 -22.17 9.79
CA VAL A 426 -15.98 -21.84 10.10
C VAL A 426 -15.69 -20.37 9.77
N VAL A 427 -16.24 -19.86 8.69
CA VAL A 427 -15.99 -18.48 8.26
C VAL A 427 -16.73 -17.49 9.16
N ASN A 428 -17.97 -17.79 9.54
CA ASN A 428 -18.70 -16.99 10.51
C ASN A 428 -18.03 -17.04 11.89
N TYR A 429 -17.57 -18.22 12.32
CA TYR A 429 -16.85 -18.38 13.58
C TYR A 429 -15.53 -17.59 13.60
N ILE A 430 -14.79 -17.57 12.47
CA ILE A 430 -13.56 -16.76 12.36
C ILE A 430 -13.87 -15.29 12.30
N SER A 431 -14.93 -14.90 11.59
CA SER A 431 -15.42 -13.52 11.57
C SER A 431 -15.81 -13.07 12.97
N ASP A 432 -16.62 -13.86 13.66
CA ASP A 432 -17.04 -13.57 15.03
C ASP A 432 -15.84 -13.57 16.02
N LEU A 433 -14.89 -14.49 15.85
CA LEU A 433 -13.69 -14.53 16.68
C LEU A 433 -12.79 -13.29 16.46
N LEU A 434 -12.64 -12.85 15.24
CA LEU A 434 -11.83 -11.67 14.91
C LEU A 434 -12.53 -10.35 15.25
N PHE A 435 -13.86 -10.29 15.09
CA PHE A 435 -14.62 -9.05 15.29
C PHE A 435 -15.27 -8.95 16.67
N VAL A 436 -15.64 -10.07 17.30
CA VAL A 436 -16.31 -10.09 18.63
C VAL A 436 -15.30 -10.13 19.77
N ASN A 437 -14.30 -11.02 19.71
CA ASN A 437 -13.35 -11.19 20.82
C ASN A 437 -12.26 -10.11 20.87
N LEU A 438 -12.12 -9.29 19.82
CA LEU A 438 -11.19 -8.19 19.79
C LEU A 438 -11.82 -6.83 20.12
N GLY A 439 -13.09 -6.81 20.53
CA GLY A 439 -13.79 -5.57 20.91
C GLY A 439 -14.04 -4.62 19.74
N LEU A 440 -14.16 -5.15 18.54
CA LEU A 440 -14.36 -4.40 17.30
C LEU A 440 -15.84 -4.30 16.93
#